data_d32f38fb1dd6b957eefebe03b0f6e4f2
#
_entry.id   d32f38fb1dd6b957eefebe03b0f6e4f2
#
_cell.length_a   1.000
_cell.length_b   1.000
_cell.length_c   1.000
_cell.angle_alpha   90.00
_cell.angle_beta   90.00
_cell.angle_gamma   90.00
#
_symmetry.space_group_name_H-M   'P 1'
#
loop_
_entity.id
_entity.type
_entity.pdbx_description
1 polymer ?
#
loop_
_entity_poly.entity_id
_entity_poly.type
_entity_poly.pdbx_seq_one_letter_code
_entity_poly.pdbx_strand_id
1 'polypeptide(L)'
;MMHTIKISDISDFTAEFSAGFSDVMKTADKIISSYASSLENSDLTDAEKRYFEYVSAEKSAALDAIRNPGIFEKTGGSVKLFFCLEDGAVPEILRGDLSKKEDEIYRKMGVMAPDISSCGSYYHRLIKTYQSGCPCRVTKVTSSPLTALYYAASGGCGKVTVFAVPEQEISYPASDKTLMLSCLPLLSYTQKKELYEAADFSLSAGRFRQLKGGTRYLDDAPEELYRIITTEKPYFRREISPADLLKPLFVSPDKSDIKTVKQDIYYMISGLCMSEAEAHGKIFANSVCEFEITDKEKVLAGLDLLGINGAALCADARSAAEYIKENYGR
;
A
#
# COMPACT_ATOMS: atom_id res chain seq x y z
N MET A 1 -17.28 7.48 1.41
CA MET A 1 -16.44 8.38 2.24
C MET A 1 -15.78 7.55 3.32
N MET A 2 -14.46 7.68 3.50
CA MET A 2 -13.72 6.98 4.55
C MET A 2 -14.13 7.53 5.92
N HIS A 3 -14.25 6.64 6.92
CA HIS A 3 -14.57 7.08 8.27
C HIS A 3 -13.36 7.77 8.89
N THR A 4 -13.52 9.04 9.28
CA THR A 4 -12.48 9.84 9.90
C THR A 4 -12.75 9.95 11.40
N ILE A 5 -11.77 9.55 12.22
CA ILE A 5 -11.80 9.63 13.68
C ILE A 5 -10.89 10.78 14.10
N LYS A 6 -11.44 11.76 14.82
CA LYS A 6 -10.67 12.88 15.34
C LYS A 6 -10.05 12.50 16.69
N ILE A 7 -8.75 12.70 16.80
CA ILE A 7 -7.99 12.49 18.04
C ILE A 7 -7.30 13.79 18.45
N SER A 8 -7.40 14.14 19.72
CA SER A 8 -6.75 15.32 20.29
C SER A 8 -5.54 14.98 21.16
N ASP A 9 -5.48 13.74 21.66
CA ASP A 9 -4.36 13.23 22.44
C ASP A 9 -4.22 11.70 22.33
N ILE A 10 -3.21 11.13 23.00
CA ILE A 10 -2.97 9.69 23.01
C ILE A 10 -4.07 8.93 23.74
N SER A 11 -4.74 9.54 24.72
CA SER A 11 -5.82 8.87 25.43
C SER A 11 -7.02 8.61 24.54
N ASP A 12 -7.36 9.54 23.63
CA ASP A 12 -8.38 9.35 22.61
C ASP A 12 -8.02 8.17 21.69
N PHE A 13 -6.75 8.13 21.25
CA PHE A 13 -6.25 7.07 20.38
C PHE A 13 -6.28 5.69 21.09
N THR A 14 -5.82 5.62 22.35
CA THR A 14 -5.83 4.36 23.11
C THR A 14 -7.23 3.91 23.49
N ALA A 15 -8.17 4.84 23.70
CA ALA A 15 -9.58 4.53 23.93
C ALA A 15 -10.21 3.84 22.71
N GLU A 16 -9.94 4.33 21.50
CA GLU A 16 -10.39 3.69 20.26
C GLU A 16 -9.78 2.30 20.08
N PHE A 17 -8.49 2.12 20.38
CA PHE A 17 -7.85 0.80 20.39
C PHE A 17 -8.45 -0.13 21.44
N SER A 18 -8.72 0.36 22.65
CA SER A 18 -9.29 -0.42 23.76
C SER A 18 -10.74 -0.82 23.50
N ALA A 19 -11.49 0.03 22.81
CA ALA A 19 -12.85 -0.29 22.36
C ALA A 19 -12.87 -1.36 21.25
N GLY A 20 -11.70 -1.87 20.85
CA GLY A 20 -11.54 -2.89 19.82
C GLY A 20 -11.97 -2.40 18.45
N PHE A 21 -11.78 -1.10 18.17
CA PHE A 21 -12.29 -0.47 16.96
C PHE A 21 -13.80 -0.67 16.77
N SER A 22 -14.57 -0.89 17.84
CA SER A 22 -16.00 -1.23 17.79
C SER A 22 -16.82 -0.23 16.95
N ASP A 23 -16.56 1.07 17.12
CA ASP A 23 -17.25 2.11 16.35
C ASP A 23 -16.70 2.29 14.94
N VAL A 24 -15.39 2.08 14.77
CA VAL A 24 -14.73 1.99 13.45
C VAL A 24 -15.33 0.85 12.65
N MET A 25 -15.55 -0.30 13.29
CA MET A 25 -16.12 -1.49 12.66
C MET A 25 -17.57 -1.29 12.25
N LYS A 26 -18.41 -0.70 13.12
CA LYS A 26 -19.78 -0.34 12.78
C LYS A 26 -19.86 0.64 11.61
N THR A 27 -18.91 1.54 11.50
CA THR A 27 -18.86 2.54 10.43
C THR A 27 -18.28 1.95 9.16
N ALA A 28 -17.29 1.04 9.25
CA ALA A 28 -16.83 0.28 8.10
C ALA A 28 -17.98 -0.56 7.49
N ASP A 29 -18.86 -1.15 8.29
CA ASP A 29 -20.07 -1.83 7.78
C ASP A 29 -21.01 -0.88 7.04
N LYS A 30 -21.23 0.32 7.60
CA LYS A 30 -22.06 1.34 6.92
C LYS A 30 -21.39 1.80 5.62
N ILE A 31 -20.06 1.88 5.58
CA ILE A 31 -19.33 2.21 4.38
C ILE A 31 -19.41 1.08 3.37
N ILE A 32 -19.25 -0.17 3.77
CA ILE A 32 -19.37 -1.33 2.87
C ILE A 32 -20.80 -1.40 2.31
N SER A 33 -21.81 -1.22 3.14
CA SER A 33 -23.22 -1.21 2.68
C SER A 33 -23.57 0.03 1.84
N SER A 34 -22.97 1.20 2.12
CA SER A 34 -23.14 2.40 1.29
C SER A 34 -22.37 2.31 -0.03
N TYR A 35 -21.23 1.61 -0.04
CA TYR A 35 -20.52 1.29 -1.28
C TYR A 35 -21.31 0.32 -2.14
N ALA A 36 -21.88 -0.73 -1.57
CA ALA A 36 -22.76 -1.66 -2.28
C ALA A 36 -23.94 -0.93 -2.94
N SER A 37 -24.57 0.00 -2.20
CA SER A 37 -25.68 0.81 -2.74
C SER A 37 -25.24 1.92 -3.71
N SER A 38 -24.02 2.44 -3.61
CA SER A 38 -23.48 3.42 -4.59
C SER A 38 -22.98 2.76 -5.87
N LEU A 39 -22.62 1.47 -5.83
CA LEU A 39 -22.30 0.66 -7.01
C LEU A 39 -23.51 0.48 -7.95
N GLU A 40 -24.72 0.51 -7.41
CA GLU A 40 -25.96 0.43 -8.21
C GLU A 40 -26.26 1.72 -9.00
N ASN A 41 -25.70 2.87 -8.57
CA ASN A 41 -26.05 4.20 -9.08
C ASN A 41 -24.88 5.01 -9.71
N SER A 42 -23.70 4.40 -9.91
CA SER A 42 -22.52 5.13 -10.42
C SER A 42 -22.21 4.80 -11.88
N ASP A 43 -21.61 5.76 -12.60
CA ASP A 43 -21.06 5.59 -13.96
C ASP A 43 -19.81 4.67 -14.01
N LEU A 44 -19.63 3.81 -13.00
CA LEU A 44 -18.56 2.81 -12.95
C LEU A 44 -18.77 1.75 -14.02
N THR A 45 -17.70 1.36 -14.67
CA THR A 45 -17.71 0.21 -15.59
C THR A 45 -18.05 -1.07 -14.84
N ASP A 46 -18.59 -2.07 -15.53
CA ASP A 46 -18.92 -3.39 -14.93
C ASP A 46 -17.70 -4.07 -14.30
N ALA A 47 -16.51 -3.75 -14.76
CA ALA A 47 -15.27 -4.25 -14.22
C ALA A 47 -14.89 -3.57 -12.89
N GLU A 48 -15.05 -2.26 -12.79
CA GLU A 48 -14.86 -1.54 -11.54
C GLU A 48 -15.85 -2.02 -10.47
N LYS A 49 -17.12 -2.23 -10.86
CA LYS A 49 -18.13 -2.80 -9.95
C LYS A 49 -17.71 -4.15 -9.40
N ARG A 50 -17.27 -5.10 -10.25
CA ARG A 50 -16.83 -6.43 -9.83
C ARG A 50 -15.54 -6.40 -9.03
N TYR A 51 -14.60 -5.51 -9.35
CA TYR A 51 -13.41 -5.30 -8.55
C TYR A 51 -13.77 -4.83 -7.13
N PHE A 52 -14.68 -3.87 -7.03
CA PHE A 52 -15.16 -3.38 -5.73
C PHE A 52 -15.98 -4.43 -4.98
N GLU A 53 -16.78 -5.25 -5.65
CA GLU A 53 -17.47 -6.40 -5.04
C GLU A 53 -16.47 -7.40 -4.46
N TYR A 54 -15.42 -7.73 -5.21
CA TYR A 54 -14.35 -8.62 -4.76
C TYR A 54 -13.60 -8.04 -3.55
N VAL A 55 -13.16 -6.79 -3.63
CA VAL A 55 -12.48 -6.09 -2.53
C VAL A 55 -13.41 -5.94 -1.32
N SER A 56 -14.70 -5.69 -1.53
CA SER A 56 -15.70 -5.60 -0.45
C SER A 56 -15.91 -6.94 0.24
N ALA A 57 -15.91 -8.04 -0.48
CA ALA A 57 -16.00 -9.38 0.07
C ALA A 57 -14.77 -9.75 0.90
N GLU A 58 -13.56 -9.47 0.39
CA GLU A 58 -12.30 -9.67 1.15
C GLU A 58 -12.26 -8.79 2.41
N LYS A 59 -12.69 -7.54 2.29
CA LYS A 59 -12.75 -6.60 3.42
C LYS A 59 -13.78 -7.03 4.46
N SER A 60 -14.95 -7.50 4.05
CA SER A 60 -15.96 -8.05 4.95
C SER A 60 -15.40 -9.25 5.72
N ALA A 61 -14.74 -10.17 5.04
CA ALA A 61 -14.10 -11.32 5.68
C ALA A 61 -13.01 -10.90 6.69
N ALA A 62 -12.17 -9.89 6.33
CA ALA A 62 -11.16 -9.36 7.24
C ALA A 62 -11.78 -8.69 8.47
N LEU A 63 -12.87 -7.94 8.29
CA LEU A 63 -13.61 -7.29 9.37
C LEU A 63 -14.30 -8.31 10.28
N ASP A 64 -14.90 -9.35 9.72
CA ASP A 64 -15.52 -10.44 10.48
C ASP A 64 -14.49 -11.20 11.32
N ALA A 65 -13.27 -11.31 10.82
CA ALA A 65 -12.15 -11.89 11.54
C ALA A 65 -11.73 -11.05 12.76
N ILE A 66 -11.68 -9.74 12.62
CA ILE A 66 -11.38 -8.83 13.74
C ILE A 66 -12.49 -8.89 14.80
N ARG A 67 -13.76 -8.99 14.38
CA ARG A 67 -14.92 -9.10 15.27
C ARG A 67 -15.03 -10.42 16.00
N ASN A 68 -14.63 -11.51 15.35
CA ASN A 68 -14.78 -12.87 15.84
C ASN A 68 -13.44 -13.62 15.72
N PRO A 69 -12.42 -13.26 16.52
CA PRO A 69 -11.11 -13.90 16.45
C PRO A 69 -11.18 -15.42 16.58
N GLY A 70 -12.13 -15.96 17.36
CA GLY A 70 -12.33 -17.41 17.49
C GLY A 70 -12.87 -18.11 16.24
N ILE A 71 -13.48 -17.40 15.29
CA ILE A 71 -13.86 -17.94 13.98
C ILE A 71 -12.64 -17.99 13.08
N PHE A 72 -11.75 -17.00 13.20
CA PHE A 72 -10.54 -16.91 12.42
C PHE A 72 -9.46 -17.91 12.86
N GLU A 73 -9.37 -18.18 14.18
CA GLU A 73 -8.56 -19.28 14.68
C GLU A 73 -9.00 -20.63 14.09
N LYS A 74 -10.32 -20.81 13.85
CA LYS A 74 -10.85 -22.01 13.18
C LYS A 74 -10.59 -22.07 11.68
N THR A 75 -10.41 -20.91 11.03
CA THR A 75 -10.10 -20.80 9.59
C THR A 75 -8.60 -20.61 9.31
N GLY A 76 -7.77 -20.49 10.37
CA GLY A 76 -6.31 -20.44 10.26
C GLY A 76 -5.73 -19.09 9.80
N GLY A 77 -6.46 -17.98 9.95
CA GLY A 77 -5.94 -16.67 9.55
C GLY A 77 -6.07 -15.60 10.64
N SER A 78 -5.04 -14.78 10.82
CA SER A 78 -5.08 -13.56 11.62
C SER A 78 -5.04 -12.33 10.70
N VAL A 79 -5.49 -11.18 11.21
CA VAL A 79 -5.48 -9.90 10.50
C VAL A 79 -4.44 -9.00 11.13
N LYS A 80 -3.60 -8.38 10.30
CA LYS A 80 -2.63 -7.38 10.71
C LYS A 80 -3.07 -5.99 10.30
N LEU A 81 -2.93 -5.03 11.23
CA LEU A 81 -3.19 -3.63 10.96
C LEU A 81 -1.91 -2.95 10.49
N PHE A 82 -2.07 -2.10 9.46
CA PHE A 82 -1.01 -1.24 8.96
C PHE A 82 -1.45 0.22 8.97
N PHE A 83 -0.52 1.09 9.27
CA PHE A 83 -0.70 2.53 9.40
C PHE A 83 0.20 3.23 8.40
N CYS A 84 -0.37 4.12 7.57
CA CYS A 84 0.41 4.88 6.61
C CYS A 84 1.36 5.86 7.32
N LEU A 85 2.62 5.92 6.88
CA LEU A 85 3.64 6.81 7.41
C LEU A 85 3.85 8.07 6.57
N GLU A 86 3.05 8.25 5.52
CA GLU A 86 3.19 9.32 4.54
C GLU A 86 1.94 10.19 4.47
N ASP A 87 2.10 11.40 3.93
CA ASP A 87 1.02 12.32 3.66
C ASP A 87 0.15 11.84 2.49
N GLY A 88 -0.76 10.93 2.83
CA GLY A 88 -1.62 10.24 1.88
C GLY A 88 -1.08 8.88 1.49
N ALA A 89 -2.01 7.94 1.34
CA ALA A 89 -1.68 6.55 1.01
C ALA A 89 -1.41 6.33 -0.49
N VAL A 90 -1.74 7.30 -1.36
CA VAL A 90 -1.50 7.21 -2.81
C VAL A 90 -0.05 7.57 -3.11
N PRO A 91 0.73 6.67 -3.71
CA PRO A 91 2.12 6.95 -4.10
C PRO A 91 2.25 8.15 -5.02
N GLU A 92 3.33 8.91 -4.86
CA GLU A 92 3.58 10.14 -5.62
C GLU A 92 3.55 9.90 -7.15
N ILE A 93 4.12 8.80 -7.63
CA ILE A 93 4.14 8.47 -9.06
C ILE A 93 2.75 8.32 -9.69
N LEU A 94 1.73 8.04 -8.88
CA LEU A 94 0.35 7.86 -9.34
C LEU A 94 -0.46 9.16 -9.29
N ARG A 95 0.17 10.27 -8.85
CA ARG A 95 -0.47 11.59 -8.79
C ARG A 95 -0.26 12.34 -10.11
N GLY A 96 -1.33 12.93 -10.64
CA GLY A 96 -1.31 13.69 -11.88
C GLY A 96 -0.75 12.89 -13.07
N ASP A 97 0.11 13.54 -13.86
CA ASP A 97 0.69 12.97 -15.08
C ASP A 97 2.00 12.18 -14.88
N LEU A 98 2.48 12.05 -13.64
CA LEU A 98 3.73 11.33 -13.36
C LEU A 98 3.65 9.85 -13.73
N SER A 99 2.48 9.23 -13.59
CA SER A 99 2.25 7.82 -13.95
C SER A 99 2.56 7.51 -15.43
N LYS A 100 2.41 8.49 -16.30
CA LYS A 100 2.73 8.36 -17.74
C LYS A 100 4.22 8.31 -18.03
N LYS A 101 5.06 8.78 -17.09
CA LYS A 101 6.52 8.87 -17.20
C LYS A 101 7.25 7.93 -16.26
N GLU A 102 6.55 7.03 -15.59
CA GLU A 102 7.13 6.15 -14.59
C GLU A 102 8.32 5.35 -15.11
N ASP A 103 8.22 4.77 -16.30
CA ASP A 103 9.29 3.98 -16.91
C ASP A 103 10.53 4.83 -17.25
N GLU A 104 10.33 6.06 -17.73
CA GLU A 104 11.40 7.00 -18.01
C GLU A 104 12.11 7.42 -16.72
N ILE A 105 11.35 7.78 -15.67
CA ILE A 105 11.87 8.17 -14.36
C ILE A 105 12.68 7.02 -13.77
N TYR A 106 12.13 5.81 -13.78
CA TYR A 106 12.76 4.63 -13.19
C TYR A 106 14.04 4.22 -13.92
N ARG A 107 14.07 4.32 -15.27
CA ARG A 107 15.28 4.07 -16.07
C ARG A 107 16.33 5.14 -15.83
N LYS A 108 15.97 6.43 -15.83
CA LYS A 108 16.89 7.53 -15.53
C LYS A 108 17.51 7.39 -14.15
N MET A 109 16.72 7.02 -13.15
CA MET A 109 17.21 6.77 -11.80
C MET A 109 18.28 5.66 -11.78
N GLY A 110 18.03 4.57 -12.51
CA GLY A 110 19.02 3.49 -12.63
C GLY A 110 20.32 3.87 -13.32
N VAL A 111 20.27 4.83 -14.27
CA VAL A 111 21.49 5.35 -14.93
C VAL A 111 22.24 6.33 -14.04
N MET A 112 21.52 7.22 -13.36
CA MET A 112 22.13 8.26 -12.51
C MET A 112 22.65 7.73 -11.17
N ALA A 113 22.09 6.64 -10.68
CA ALA A 113 22.47 5.98 -9.43
C ALA A 113 22.78 4.50 -9.68
N PRO A 114 24.03 4.16 -10.08
CA PRO A 114 24.43 2.79 -10.41
C PRO A 114 24.27 1.79 -9.27
N ASP A 115 24.33 2.26 -8.03
CA ASP A 115 24.09 1.44 -6.83
C ASP A 115 22.63 0.95 -6.73
N ILE A 116 21.67 1.66 -7.33
CA ILE A 116 20.27 1.22 -7.47
C ILE A 116 20.16 0.14 -8.55
N SER A 117 20.80 0.34 -9.70
CA SER A 117 20.74 -0.64 -10.80
C SER A 117 21.51 -1.93 -10.50
N SER A 118 22.48 -1.89 -9.58
CA SER A 118 23.23 -3.08 -9.12
C SER A 118 22.51 -3.92 -8.08
N CYS A 119 21.29 -3.53 -7.64
CA CYS A 119 20.49 -4.34 -6.74
C CYS A 119 20.16 -5.72 -7.34
N GLY A 120 20.29 -6.77 -6.52
CA GLY A 120 20.14 -8.16 -6.95
C GLY A 120 18.73 -8.57 -7.36
N SER A 121 17.70 -7.77 -7.09
CA SER A 121 16.32 -8.04 -7.50
C SER A 121 15.55 -6.76 -7.84
N TYR A 122 14.50 -6.90 -8.65
CA TYR A 122 13.61 -5.79 -9.01
C TYR A 122 12.90 -5.20 -7.79
N TYR A 123 12.56 -6.03 -6.81
CA TYR A 123 12.00 -5.55 -5.55
C TYR A 123 12.98 -4.63 -4.81
N HIS A 124 14.22 -5.07 -4.57
CA HIS A 124 15.21 -4.26 -3.85
C HIS A 124 15.56 -2.98 -4.62
N ARG A 125 15.60 -3.05 -5.96
CA ARG A 125 15.77 -1.88 -6.81
C ARG A 125 14.62 -0.88 -6.62
N LEU A 126 13.36 -1.36 -6.59
CA LEU A 126 12.18 -0.53 -6.38
C LEU A 126 12.20 0.14 -5.00
N ILE A 127 12.50 -0.63 -3.94
CA ILE A 127 12.57 -0.11 -2.58
C ILE A 127 13.70 0.91 -2.42
N LYS A 128 14.87 0.66 -3.01
CA LYS A 128 16.00 1.59 -2.96
C LYS A 128 15.73 2.88 -3.74
N THR A 129 15.01 2.79 -4.87
CA THR A 129 14.50 3.95 -5.61
C THR A 129 13.58 4.79 -4.72
N TYR A 130 12.63 4.16 -4.03
CA TYR A 130 11.75 4.82 -3.07
C TYR A 130 12.53 5.48 -1.92
N GLN A 131 13.46 4.75 -1.29
CA GLN A 131 14.28 5.26 -0.17
C GLN A 131 15.17 6.46 -0.55
N SER A 132 15.49 6.59 -1.83
CA SER A 132 16.25 7.72 -2.38
C SER A 132 15.36 8.96 -2.64
N GLY A 133 14.05 8.90 -2.34
CA GLY A 133 13.10 10.00 -2.56
C GLY A 133 12.65 10.16 -4.00
N CYS A 134 12.89 9.17 -4.87
CA CYS A 134 12.41 9.21 -6.25
C CYS A 134 10.94 8.74 -6.32
N PRO A 135 10.05 9.45 -7.01
CA PRO A 135 8.66 9.03 -7.17
C PRO A 135 8.54 7.60 -7.72
N CYS A 136 7.86 6.74 -7.01
CA CYS A 136 7.61 5.35 -7.41
C CYS A 136 6.28 4.86 -6.83
N ARG A 137 5.86 3.63 -7.17
CA ARG A 137 4.58 3.04 -6.77
C ARG A 137 4.55 2.43 -5.37
N VAL A 138 5.46 2.85 -4.50
CA VAL A 138 5.58 2.36 -3.13
C VAL A 138 5.10 3.39 -2.14
N THR A 139 4.38 2.94 -1.11
CA THR A 139 4.03 3.72 0.08
C THR A 139 4.55 3.00 1.31
N LYS A 140 5.16 3.74 2.22
CA LYS A 140 5.66 3.21 3.47
C LYS A 140 4.53 3.10 4.49
N VAL A 141 4.39 1.93 5.10
CA VAL A 141 3.44 1.65 6.17
C VAL A 141 4.15 1.00 7.36
N THR A 142 3.56 1.06 8.53
CA THR A 142 4.09 0.41 9.73
C THR A 142 3.00 -0.39 10.42
N SER A 143 3.37 -1.43 11.18
CA SER A 143 2.46 -2.09 12.10
C SER A 143 2.46 -1.43 13.49
N SER A 144 3.32 -0.42 13.73
CA SER A 144 3.36 0.35 14.98
C SER A 144 2.46 1.60 14.91
N PRO A 145 1.30 1.60 15.57
CA PRO A 145 0.38 2.73 15.54
C PRO A 145 1.00 4.02 16.11
N LEU A 146 1.81 3.90 17.17
CA LEU A 146 2.45 5.06 17.80
C LEU A 146 3.53 5.69 16.91
N THR A 147 4.25 4.86 16.15
CA THR A 147 5.19 5.36 15.14
C THR A 147 4.47 6.16 14.05
N ALA A 148 3.32 5.68 13.60
CA ALA A 148 2.52 6.39 12.60
C ALA A 148 1.99 7.73 13.13
N LEU A 149 1.48 7.75 14.36
CA LEU A 149 1.05 8.98 15.02
C LEU A 149 2.18 10.00 15.14
N TYR A 150 3.39 9.54 15.52
CA TYR A 150 4.54 10.42 15.60
C TYR A 150 4.83 11.10 14.26
N TYR A 151 4.92 10.34 13.16
CA TYR A 151 5.21 10.91 11.84
C TYR A 151 4.09 11.83 11.34
N ALA A 152 2.84 11.49 11.56
CA ALA A 152 1.71 12.34 11.19
C ALA A 152 1.67 13.65 11.98
N ALA A 153 2.06 13.63 13.25
CA ALA A 153 2.09 14.81 14.10
C ALA A 153 3.34 15.68 13.88
N SER A 154 4.53 15.08 13.69
CA SER A 154 5.81 15.79 13.63
C SER A 154 6.01 16.58 12.34
N GLY A 155 5.59 16.10 11.21
CA GLY A 155 5.83 16.76 9.91
C GLY A 155 4.76 16.55 8.87
N GLY A 156 3.85 15.62 9.12
CA GLY A 156 2.84 15.21 8.18
C GLY A 156 1.57 16.05 8.16
N CYS A 157 0.63 15.67 7.33
CA CYS A 157 -0.67 16.31 7.18
C CYS A 157 -1.58 16.17 8.43
N GLY A 158 -1.14 15.43 9.45
CA GLY A 158 -1.94 15.15 10.65
C GLY A 158 -2.96 14.03 10.44
N LYS A 159 -2.79 13.20 9.42
CA LYS A 159 -3.70 12.12 9.10
C LYS A 159 -2.97 10.78 9.03
N VAL A 160 -3.62 9.73 9.52
CA VAL A 160 -3.12 8.36 9.48
C VAL A 160 -4.18 7.45 8.88
N THR A 161 -3.93 6.94 7.69
CA THR A 161 -4.79 5.92 7.06
C THR A 161 -4.47 4.54 7.63
N VAL A 162 -5.49 3.79 8.00
CA VAL A 162 -5.37 2.44 8.59
C VAL A 162 -5.86 1.38 7.61
N PHE A 163 -5.09 0.33 7.45
CA PHE A 163 -5.41 -0.83 6.61
C PHE A 163 -5.52 -2.08 7.48
N ALA A 164 -6.49 -2.95 7.18
CA ALA A 164 -6.59 -4.28 7.76
C ALA A 164 -6.29 -5.32 6.68
N VAL A 165 -5.24 -6.10 6.88
CA VAL A 165 -4.74 -7.04 5.88
C VAL A 165 -4.67 -8.45 6.49
N PRO A 166 -5.30 -9.46 5.89
CA PRO A 166 -5.12 -10.84 6.31
C PRO A 166 -3.63 -11.22 6.27
N GLU A 167 -3.12 -11.85 7.33
CA GLU A 167 -1.68 -12.18 7.39
C GLU A 167 -1.22 -13.06 6.24
N GLN A 168 -2.08 -13.95 5.75
CA GLN A 168 -1.82 -14.79 4.60
C GLN A 168 -1.66 -14.02 3.26
N GLU A 169 -2.14 -12.77 3.20
CA GLU A 169 -2.01 -11.90 2.03
C GLU A 169 -0.77 -11.01 2.10
N ILE A 170 -0.09 -10.97 3.25
CA ILE A 170 1.18 -10.27 3.38
C ILE A 170 2.23 -11.04 2.59
N SER A 171 2.81 -10.36 1.62
CA SER A 171 3.80 -10.93 0.71
C SER A 171 5.23 -10.75 1.24
N TYR A 172 6.18 -11.40 0.59
CA TYR A 172 7.61 -11.32 0.89
C TYR A 172 8.40 -10.92 -0.36
N PRO A 173 9.65 -10.42 -0.23
CA PRO A 173 10.47 -9.96 -1.35
C PRO A 173 10.61 -10.95 -2.50
N ALA A 174 10.77 -12.25 -2.20
CA ALA A 174 10.98 -13.30 -3.19
C ALA A 174 9.68 -13.89 -3.77
N SER A 175 8.50 -13.38 -3.38
CA SER A 175 7.23 -13.92 -3.87
C SER A 175 6.93 -13.50 -5.30
N ASP A 176 6.16 -14.33 -6.02
CA ASP A 176 5.77 -14.08 -7.40
C ASP A 176 4.97 -12.78 -7.55
N LYS A 177 4.07 -12.49 -6.62
CA LYS A 177 3.26 -11.26 -6.61
C LYS A 177 4.13 -10.00 -6.42
N THR A 178 5.09 -10.07 -5.49
CA THR A 178 6.02 -8.96 -5.23
C THR A 178 6.89 -8.70 -6.47
N LEU A 179 7.46 -9.74 -7.06
CA LEU A 179 8.26 -9.63 -8.28
C LEU A 179 7.45 -9.03 -9.43
N MET A 180 6.25 -9.54 -9.67
CA MET A 180 5.35 -9.06 -10.70
C MET A 180 5.08 -7.55 -10.58
N LEU A 181 4.67 -7.07 -9.42
CA LEU A 181 4.40 -5.65 -9.21
C LEU A 181 5.67 -4.79 -9.24
N SER A 182 6.82 -5.34 -8.83
CA SER A 182 8.10 -4.64 -8.89
C SER A 182 8.62 -4.47 -10.32
N CYS A 183 8.14 -5.26 -11.27
CA CYS A 183 8.49 -5.15 -12.69
C CYS A 183 7.63 -4.10 -13.42
N LEU A 184 6.48 -3.68 -12.88
CA LEU A 184 5.59 -2.71 -13.56
C LEU A 184 6.26 -1.39 -13.94
N PRO A 185 7.17 -0.79 -13.13
CA PRO A 185 7.87 0.43 -13.52
C PRO A 185 8.73 0.31 -14.78
N LEU A 186 9.07 -0.90 -15.20
CA LEU A 186 9.88 -1.14 -16.41
C LEU A 186 9.05 -1.13 -17.69
N LEU A 187 7.73 -1.29 -17.58
CA LEU A 187 6.81 -1.22 -18.71
C LEU A 187 6.54 0.23 -19.10
N SER A 188 6.45 0.50 -20.41
CA SER A 188 5.98 1.79 -20.91
C SER A 188 4.53 2.06 -20.51
N TYR A 189 4.10 3.32 -20.59
CA TYR A 189 2.71 3.67 -20.29
C TYR A 189 1.72 2.93 -21.19
N THR A 190 2.02 2.78 -22.49
CA THR A 190 1.18 2.04 -23.44
C THR A 190 1.04 0.57 -23.03
N GLN A 191 2.15 -0.10 -22.69
CA GLN A 191 2.14 -1.50 -22.24
C GLN A 191 1.36 -1.67 -20.90
N LYS A 192 1.49 -0.71 -19.96
CA LYS A 192 0.70 -0.73 -18.73
C LYS A 192 -0.80 -0.57 -19.01
N LYS A 193 -1.16 0.30 -19.97
CA LYS A 193 -2.56 0.49 -20.36
C LYS A 193 -3.14 -0.77 -20.99
N GLU A 194 -2.43 -1.39 -21.93
CA GLU A 194 -2.84 -2.65 -22.56
C GLU A 194 -2.98 -3.78 -21.51
N LEU A 195 -2.02 -3.88 -20.57
CA LEU A 195 -2.07 -4.85 -19.49
C LEU A 195 -3.25 -4.58 -18.53
N TYR A 196 -3.53 -3.32 -18.26
CA TYR A 196 -4.68 -2.90 -17.47
C TYR A 196 -5.99 -3.29 -18.15
N GLU A 197 -6.16 -2.96 -19.45
CA GLU A 197 -7.33 -3.30 -20.23
C GLU A 197 -7.55 -4.83 -20.31
N ALA A 198 -6.48 -5.59 -20.46
CA ALA A 198 -6.53 -7.05 -20.44
C ALA A 198 -6.96 -7.62 -19.08
N ALA A 199 -6.44 -7.06 -17.98
CA ALA A 199 -6.81 -7.46 -16.64
C ALA A 199 -8.27 -7.11 -16.33
N ASP A 200 -8.69 -5.91 -16.69
CA ASP A 200 -10.04 -5.39 -16.53
C ASP A 200 -11.07 -6.23 -17.30
N PHE A 201 -10.81 -6.52 -18.58
CA PHE A 201 -11.64 -7.38 -19.40
C PHE A 201 -11.76 -8.80 -18.80
N SER A 202 -10.67 -9.35 -18.28
CA SER A 202 -10.67 -10.68 -17.67
C SER A 202 -11.51 -10.74 -16.40
N LEU A 203 -11.53 -9.69 -15.60
CA LEU A 203 -12.39 -9.57 -14.42
C LEU A 203 -13.85 -9.38 -14.80
N SER A 204 -14.16 -8.49 -15.77
CA SER A 204 -15.52 -8.18 -16.20
C SER A 204 -16.21 -9.35 -16.89
N ALA A 205 -15.47 -10.20 -17.60
CA ALA A 205 -16.03 -11.40 -18.23
C ALA A 205 -16.45 -12.50 -17.24
N GLY A 206 -16.29 -12.28 -15.93
CA GLY A 206 -16.61 -13.27 -14.89
C GLY A 206 -15.76 -14.55 -15.00
N ARG A 207 -14.79 -14.54 -15.88
CA ARG A 207 -13.84 -15.62 -16.09
C ARG A 207 -12.53 -15.14 -15.52
N PHE A 208 -12.20 -15.55 -14.29
CA PHE A 208 -10.84 -15.49 -13.77
C PHE A 208 -9.92 -16.34 -14.67
N ARG A 209 -9.74 -15.92 -15.89
CA ARG A 209 -8.70 -16.46 -16.76
C ARG A 209 -7.41 -15.81 -16.30
N GLN A 210 -6.54 -16.63 -15.77
CA GLN A 210 -5.14 -16.29 -15.64
C GLN A 210 -4.67 -15.70 -16.98
N LEU A 211 -4.02 -14.55 -16.96
CA LEU A 211 -3.44 -13.97 -18.16
C LEU A 211 -2.31 -14.90 -18.62
N LYS A 212 -2.64 -15.78 -19.54
CA LYS A 212 -1.66 -16.70 -20.17
C LYS A 212 -1.05 -15.98 -21.35
N GLY A 213 0.28 -15.95 -21.44
CA GLY A 213 0.95 -15.57 -22.67
C GLY A 213 0.50 -16.51 -23.80
N GLY A 214 0.09 -15.95 -24.93
CA GLY A 214 -0.16 -16.72 -26.16
C GLY A 214 -1.59 -16.77 -26.72
N THR A 215 -2.48 -15.80 -26.42
CA THR A 215 -3.76 -15.67 -27.12
C THR A 215 -3.79 -14.41 -27.99
N ARG A 216 -4.08 -14.57 -29.24
CA ARG A 216 -3.80 -13.70 -30.42
C ARG A 216 -4.28 -12.23 -30.44
N TYR A 217 -4.90 -11.66 -29.41
CA TYR A 217 -5.46 -10.30 -29.47
C TYR A 217 -5.16 -9.38 -28.27
N LEU A 218 -4.44 -9.88 -27.22
CA LEU A 218 -4.08 -9.11 -26.03
C LEU A 218 -2.63 -9.40 -25.60
N ASP A 219 -1.76 -9.74 -26.55
CA ASP A 219 -0.60 -10.59 -26.30
C ASP A 219 0.69 -9.87 -25.92
N ASP A 220 0.87 -8.59 -26.31
CA ASP A 220 2.19 -7.96 -26.20
C ASP A 220 2.52 -7.50 -24.77
N ALA A 221 1.57 -6.92 -24.04
CA ALA A 221 1.86 -6.37 -22.71
C ALA A 221 2.06 -7.45 -21.63
N PRO A 222 1.23 -8.50 -21.53
CA PRO A 222 1.52 -9.65 -20.67
C PRO A 222 2.82 -10.36 -21.02
N GLU A 223 3.14 -10.52 -22.30
CA GLU A 223 4.36 -11.18 -22.76
C GLU A 223 5.62 -10.36 -22.38
N GLU A 224 5.56 -9.03 -22.52
CA GLU A 224 6.67 -8.17 -22.10
C GLU A 224 6.89 -8.23 -20.58
N LEU A 225 5.81 -8.24 -19.77
CA LEU A 225 5.91 -8.42 -18.33
C LEU A 225 6.54 -9.78 -18.00
N TYR A 226 6.13 -10.86 -18.65
CA TYR A 226 6.73 -12.19 -18.48
C TYR A 226 8.21 -12.20 -18.86
N ARG A 227 8.59 -11.53 -19.96
CA ARG A 227 9.98 -11.40 -20.39
C ARG A 227 10.86 -10.73 -19.32
N ILE A 228 10.33 -9.67 -18.70
CA ILE A 228 11.04 -8.97 -17.61
C ILE A 228 11.15 -9.88 -16.38
N ILE A 229 10.04 -10.49 -15.95
CA ILE A 229 10.00 -11.36 -14.77
C ILE A 229 10.97 -12.54 -14.91
N THR A 230 10.99 -13.17 -16.08
CA THR A 230 11.84 -14.36 -16.33
C THR A 230 13.34 -14.02 -16.37
N THR A 231 13.72 -12.75 -16.49
CA THR A 231 15.12 -12.32 -16.35
C THR A 231 15.63 -12.54 -14.92
N GLU A 232 14.79 -12.33 -13.91
CA GLU A 232 15.12 -12.58 -12.50
C GLU A 232 14.72 -13.99 -12.06
N LYS A 233 13.57 -14.48 -12.52
CA LYS A 233 13.01 -15.79 -12.14
C LYS A 233 12.70 -16.63 -13.37
N PRO A 234 13.68 -17.38 -13.96
CA PRO A 234 13.50 -18.13 -15.22
C PRO A 234 12.37 -19.16 -15.19
N TYR A 235 12.06 -19.69 -14.01
CA TYR A 235 11.00 -20.69 -13.82
C TYR A 235 9.66 -20.12 -13.36
N PHE A 236 9.45 -18.80 -13.55
CA PHE A 236 8.18 -18.16 -13.22
C PHE A 236 7.03 -18.82 -14.02
N ARG A 237 5.97 -19.20 -13.32
CA ARG A 237 4.78 -19.72 -14.00
C ARG A 237 4.10 -18.59 -14.75
N ARG A 238 3.86 -18.79 -16.06
CA ARG A 238 3.16 -17.81 -16.91
C ARG A 238 1.66 -17.77 -16.59
N GLU A 239 1.33 -17.52 -15.34
CA GLU A 239 -0.03 -17.48 -14.82
C GLU A 239 -0.13 -16.31 -13.85
N ILE A 240 -0.60 -15.17 -14.36
CA ILE A 240 -0.83 -13.96 -13.56
C ILE A 240 -2.32 -13.82 -13.30
N SER A 241 -2.71 -13.66 -12.04
CA SER A 241 -4.07 -13.28 -11.67
C SER A 241 -4.31 -11.83 -12.02
N PRO A 242 -5.35 -11.48 -12.80
CA PRO A 242 -5.71 -10.09 -13.08
C PRO A 242 -5.94 -9.26 -11.81
N ALA A 243 -6.56 -9.84 -10.79
CA ALA A 243 -6.78 -9.17 -9.51
C ALA A 243 -5.47 -8.78 -8.81
N ASP A 244 -4.44 -9.65 -8.88
CA ASP A 244 -3.14 -9.38 -8.27
C ASP A 244 -2.36 -8.24 -8.96
N LEU A 245 -2.66 -7.96 -10.24
CA LEU A 245 -2.11 -6.81 -10.96
C LEU A 245 -2.75 -5.49 -10.54
N LEU A 246 -4.01 -5.51 -10.13
CA LEU A 246 -4.80 -4.29 -9.91
C LEU A 246 -4.85 -3.85 -8.44
N LYS A 247 -4.69 -4.79 -7.49
CA LYS A 247 -4.77 -4.47 -6.06
C LYS A 247 -3.43 -4.02 -5.48
N PRO A 248 -3.44 -3.21 -4.40
CA PRO A 248 -2.24 -2.94 -3.63
C PRO A 248 -1.76 -4.21 -2.91
N LEU A 249 -0.45 -4.40 -2.82
CA LEU A 249 0.19 -5.54 -2.17
C LEU A 249 1.01 -5.07 -0.97
N PHE A 250 0.77 -5.66 0.19
CA PHE A 250 1.57 -5.39 1.39
C PHE A 250 2.73 -6.38 1.47
N VAL A 251 3.94 -5.85 1.61
CA VAL A 251 5.18 -6.64 1.60
C VAL A 251 5.91 -6.46 2.92
N SER A 252 6.23 -7.58 3.56
CA SER A 252 7.15 -7.64 4.70
C SER A 252 8.59 -7.59 4.17
N PRO A 253 9.35 -6.50 4.39
CA PRO A 253 10.72 -6.38 3.89
C PRO A 253 11.69 -7.23 4.69
N ASP A 254 12.89 -7.41 4.14
CA ASP A 254 14.02 -7.93 4.90
C ASP A 254 14.39 -6.94 6.01
N LYS A 255 14.58 -7.46 7.23
CA LYS A 255 14.94 -6.65 8.41
C LYS A 255 16.47 -6.36 8.48
N SER A 256 17.08 -6.09 7.34
CA SER A 256 18.52 -5.79 7.22
C SER A 256 18.87 -4.34 7.57
N ASP A 257 17.90 -3.44 7.52
CA ASP A 257 18.05 -2.02 7.77
C ASP A 257 17.51 -1.64 9.17
N ILE A 258 18.31 -0.90 9.94
CA ILE A 258 17.96 -0.44 11.29
C ILE A 258 16.66 0.36 11.29
N LYS A 259 16.41 1.16 10.26
CA LYS A 259 15.19 1.97 10.12
C LYS A 259 13.96 1.06 9.98
N THR A 260 14.07 0.03 9.18
CA THR A 260 13.02 -0.98 8.99
C THR A 260 12.67 -1.68 10.30
N VAL A 261 13.67 -1.98 11.13
CA VAL A 261 13.46 -2.64 12.44
C VAL A 261 12.86 -1.66 13.45
N LYS A 262 13.46 -0.47 13.64
CA LYS A 262 13.03 0.49 14.66
C LYS A 262 11.62 1.03 14.43
N GLN A 263 11.24 1.22 13.17
CA GLN A 263 9.95 1.78 12.78
C GLN A 263 8.92 0.71 12.37
N ASP A 264 9.29 -0.56 12.48
CA ASP A 264 8.49 -1.73 12.05
C ASP A 264 7.86 -1.53 10.66
N ILE A 265 8.73 -1.17 9.68
CA ILE A 265 8.32 -0.80 8.33
C ILE A 265 7.86 -2.02 7.54
N TYR A 266 6.79 -1.80 6.79
CA TYR A 266 6.33 -2.60 5.66
C TYR A 266 6.16 -1.68 4.45
N TYR A 267 6.05 -2.27 3.27
CA TYR A 267 5.83 -1.51 2.05
C TYR A 267 4.52 -1.94 1.39
N MET A 268 3.70 -0.97 1.01
CA MET A 268 2.56 -1.19 0.14
C MET A 268 2.98 -0.84 -1.28
N ILE A 269 2.94 -1.82 -2.19
CA ILE A 269 3.21 -1.63 -3.62
C ILE A 269 1.87 -1.53 -4.34
N SER A 270 1.62 -0.40 -4.99
CA SER A 270 0.39 -0.18 -5.74
C SER A 270 0.37 -0.96 -7.05
N GLY A 271 -0.76 -1.61 -7.33
CA GLY A 271 -1.01 -2.25 -8.61
C GLY A 271 -1.21 -1.27 -9.76
N LEU A 272 -1.68 -1.78 -10.89
CA LEU A 272 -2.00 -0.97 -12.06
C LEU A 272 -3.22 -0.09 -11.80
N CYS A 273 -3.11 1.19 -12.14
CA CYS A 273 -4.19 2.17 -12.19
C CYS A 273 -3.85 3.20 -13.28
N MET A 274 -4.88 3.71 -13.95
CA MET A 274 -4.73 4.60 -15.10
C MET A 274 -4.96 6.06 -14.74
N SER A 275 -5.48 6.33 -13.54
CA SER A 275 -5.70 7.67 -13.02
C SER A 275 -5.45 7.75 -11.51
N GLU A 276 -5.19 8.97 -11.04
CA GLU A 276 -5.07 9.24 -9.60
C GLU A 276 -6.37 8.92 -8.84
N ALA A 277 -7.52 9.23 -9.42
CA ALA A 277 -8.83 8.93 -8.83
C ALA A 277 -9.05 7.42 -8.66
N GLU A 278 -8.62 6.62 -9.65
CA GLU A 278 -8.67 5.17 -9.57
C GLU A 278 -7.69 4.63 -8.51
N ALA A 279 -6.47 5.18 -8.45
CA ALA A 279 -5.49 4.82 -7.42
C ALA A 279 -6.06 5.10 -6.01
N HIS A 280 -6.67 6.27 -5.82
CA HIS A 280 -7.42 6.58 -4.61
C HIS A 280 -8.50 5.54 -4.33
N GLY A 281 -9.36 5.25 -5.30
CA GLY A 281 -10.43 4.27 -5.14
C GLY A 281 -9.92 2.91 -4.69
N LYS A 282 -8.91 2.37 -5.37
CA LYS A 282 -8.33 1.05 -5.07
C LYS A 282 -7.63 0.99 -3.71
N ILE A 283 -6.85 2.02 -3.36
CA ILE A 283 -6.12 2.06 -2.09
C ILE A 283 -7.10 2.24 -0.93
N PHE A 284 -8.02 3.20 -1.03
CA PHE A 284 -8.96 3.49 0.04
C PHE A 284 -10.06 2.42 0.18
N ALA A 285 -10.35 1.64 -0.86
CA ALA A 285 -11.20 0.46 -0.73
C ALA A 285 -10.63 -0.57 0.26
N ASN A 286 -9.29 -0.61 0.42
CA ASN A 286 -8.59 -1.48 1.37
C ASN A 286 -8.36 -0.82 2.75
N SER A 287 -8.73 0.44 2.95
CA SER A 287 -8.60 1.13 4.24
C SER A 287 -9.80 0.86 5.15
N VAL A 288 -9.56 0.87 6.45
CA VAL A 288 -10.61 0.71 7.48
C VAL A 288 -11.10 2.07 7.94
N CYS A 289 -10.17 2.96 8.30
CA CYS A 289 -10.47 4.31 8.77
C CYS A 289 -9.28 5.25 8.53
N GLU A 290 -9.49 6.52 8.82
CA GLU A 290 -8.45 7.55 8.89
C GLU A 290 -8.52 8.23 10.24
N PHE A 291 -7.40 8.33 10.96
CA PHE A 291 -7.27 9.20 12.12
C PHE A 291 -6.87 10.60 11.66
N GLU A 292 -7.54 11.62 12.19
CA GLU A 292 -7.19 13.02 12.00
C GLU A 292 -6.74 13.62 13.34
N ILE A 293 -5.49 14.06 13.40
CA ILE A 293 -4.88 14.68 14.59
C ILE A 293 -5.29 16.14 14.62
N THR A 294 -6.03 16.52 15.65
CA THR A 294 -6.51 17.89 15.84
C THR A 294 -5.55 18.75 16.65
N ASP A 295 -4.75 18.15 17.54
CA ASP A 295 -3.74 18.81 18.37
C ASP A 295 -2.40 18.06 18.31
N LYS A 296 -1.56 18.47 17.37
CA LYS A 296 -0.26 17.83 17.12
C LYS A 296 0.70 17.94 18.30
N GLU A 297 0.72 19.09 18.97
CA GLU A 297 1.66 19.35 20.08
C GLU A 297 1.33 18.46 21.27
N LYS A 298 0.04 18.31 21.59
CA LYS A 298 -0.41 17.47 22.69
C LYS A 298 -0.16 15.99 22.41
N VAL A 299 -0.37 15.54 21.17
CA VAL A 299 -0.06 14.16 20.74
C VAL A 299 1.44 13.90 20.83
N LEU A 300 2.29 14.81 20.36
CA LEU A 300 3.76 14.67 20.43
C LEU A 300 4.25 14.63 21.87
N ALA A 301 3.73 15.51 22.74
CA ALA A 301 4.09 15.52 24.16
C ALA A 301 3.72 14.19 24.85
N GLY A 302 2.54 13.66 24.54
CA GLY A 302 2.12 12.36 25.07
C GLY A 302 2.95 11.20 24.53
N LEU A 303 3.35 11.22 23.25
CA LEU A 303 4.24 10.23 22.66
C LEU A 303 5.64 10.26 23.28
N ASP A 304 6.16 11.47 23.57
CA ASP A 304 7.46 11.63 24.21
C ASP A 304 7.49 11.02 25.62
N LEU A 305 6.41 11.17 26.39
CA LEU A 305 6.26 10.49 27.68
C LEU A 305 6.31 8.96 27.58
N LEU A 306 5.89 8.41 26.46
CA LEU A 306 5.98 6.96 26.14
C LEU A 306 7.34 6.55 25.55
N GLY A 307 8.27 7.50 25.39
CA GLY A 307 9.57 7.26 24.76
C GLY A 307 9.52 7.15 23.23
N ILE A 308 8.42 7.55 22.61
CA ILE A 308 8.26 7.60 21.16
C ILE A 308 8.54 9.03 20.69
N ASN A 309 9.75 9.29 20.30
CA ASN A 309 10.22 10.60 19.86
C ASN A 309 11.25 10.46 18.71
N GLY A 310 11.66 11.60 18.16
CA GLY A 310 12.63 11.64 17.07
C GLY A 310 13.96 10.95 17.40
N ALA A 311 14.45 11.07 18.63
CA ALA A 311 15.69 10.42 19.06
C ALA A 311 15.56 8.89 19.07
N ALA A 312 14.45 8.36 19.58
CA ALA A 312 14.20 6.91 19.62
C ALA A 312 14.01 6.32 18.22
N LEU A 313 13.35 7.06 17.32
CA LEU A 313 13.03 6.63 15.95
C LEU A 313 14.16 6.91 14.95
N CYS A 314 15.18 7.70 15.33
CA CYS A 314 16.36 7.92 14.50
C CYS A 314 17.08 6.61 14.20
N ALA A 315 17.38 6.38 12.93
CA ALA A 315 18.01 5.16 12.46
C ALA A 315 19.38 5.38 11.85
N ASP A 316 19.67 6.61 11.41
CA ASP A 316 20.91 7.00 10.74
C ASP A 316 21.36 8.41 11.17
N ALA A 317 22.60 8.76 10.77
CA ALA A 317 23.19 10.05 11.09
C ALA A 317 22.41 11.25 10.51
N ARG A 318 21.72 11.06 9.38
CA ARG A 318 20.92 12.12 8.75
C ARG A 318 19.69 12.42 9.58
N SER A 319 18.90 11.40 9.94
CA SER A 319 17.71 11.55 10.78
C SER A 319 18.07 12.08 12.18
N ALA A 320 19.23 11.67 12.73
CA ALA A 320 19.74 12.23 13.98
C ALA A 320 20.10 13.73 13.84
N ALA A 321 20.75 14.11 12.75
CA ALA A 321 21.08 15.52 12.51
C ALA A 321 19.85 16.38 12.26
N GLU A 322 18.83 15.88 11.58
CA GLU A 322 17.53 16.54 11.40
C GLU A 322 16.85 16.77 12.76
N TYR A 323 16.77 15.73 13.59
CA TYR A 323 16.22 15.83 14.95
C TYR A 323 16.98 16.85 15.81
N ILE A 324 18.32 16.86 15.77
CA ILE A 324 19.15 17.81 16.51
C ILE A 324 18.86 19.25 16.04
N LYS A 325 18.78 19.49 14.73
CA LYS A 325 18.48 20.82 14.17
C LYS A 325 17.12 21.33 14.62
N GLU A 326 16.11 20.48 14.64
CA GLU A 326 14.75 20.85 15.05
C GLU A 326 14.68 21.22 16.55
N ASN A 327 15.44 20.54 17.40
CA ASN A 327 15.36 20.70 18.86
C ASN A 327 16.39 21.65 19.44
N TYR A 328 17.55 21.83 18.80
CA TYR A 328 18.66 22.64 19.29
C TYR A 328 19.04 23.81 18.35
N GLY A 329 18.46 23.89 17.17
CA GLY A 329 18.71 24.94 16.18
C GLY A 329 17.76 26.14 16.29
N ARG A 330 16.96 26.21 17.36
CA ARG A 330 16.06 27.34 17.69
C ARG A 330 16.71 28.32 18.66
#